data_19f98217c36ca373cb5dc38b0b011c2d
#
_entry.id   19f98217c36ca373cb5dc38b0b011c2d
#
_cell.length_a   1.000
_cell.length_b   1.000
_cell.length_c   1.000
_cell.angle_alpha   90.00
_cell.angle_beta   90.00
_cell.angle_gamma   90.00
#
_symmetry.space_group_name_H-M   'P 1'
#
loop_
_entity.id
_entity.type
_entity.pdbx_description
1 polymer ?
#
loop_
_entity_poly.entity_id
_entity_poly.type
_entity_poly.pdbx_seq_one_letter_code
_entity_poly.pdbx_strand_id
1 'polypeptide(L)'
;MSAFGSQSMALPLKRVIMRLPDRVMAGAERDVWHYGPQFDPRKASEQHSVFADLVAKSGADITWIRDGNDGLSDSIFTHDPSLVTDKGAVLLRMGKSLRLDETDLHEETYREMNVPVLGRIEAPGTVEGGDCVWVDSKTLAVGRGVRTNQSGIDQLRAILEPLGIAVLGCDLPLWQGEEACLHLMSIISPLAEDLALVHLPLLP
;
A
#
# COMPACT_ATOMS: atom_id res chain seq x y z
N MET A 1 -0.85 10.51 -22.43
CA MET A 1 -0.42 9.97 -21.13
C MET A 1 -1.67 9.84 -20.26
N SER A 2 -1.78 8.75 -19.52
CA SER A 2 -2.86 8.57 -18.55
C SER A 2 -2.83 9.72 -17.51
N ALA A 3 -4.01 10.14 -17.02
CA ALA A 3 -4.11 11.14 -15.96
C ALA A 3 -3.75 10.55 -14.58
N PHE A 4 -3.58 9.24 -14.50
CA PHE A 4 -3.19 8.45 -13.31
C PHE A 4 -2.32 7.27 -13.76
N GLY A 5 -1.76 6.55 -12.83
CA GLY A 5 -0.93 5.36 -13.08
C GLY A 5 0.30 5.37 -12.19
N SER A 6 0.70 4.17 -11.75
CA SER A 6 1.82 3.97 -10.84
C SER A 6 2.51 2.63 -11.10
N GLN A 7 2.86 2.35 -12.38
CA GLN A 7 3.55 1.12 -12.77
C GLN A 7 5.07 1.28 -12.75
N SER A 8 5.58 1.96 -11.72
CA SER A 8 7.01 2.16 -11.46
C SER A 8 7.24 2.50 -9.99
N MET A 9 8.34 2.01 -9.45
CA MET A 9 8.79 2.35 -8.08
C MET A 9 9.81 3.49 -8.06
N ALA A 10 10.33 3.92 -9.22
CA ALA A 10 11.47 4.84 -9.30
C ALA A 10 11.20 6.12 -10.10
N LEU A 11 10.10 6.20 -10.86
CA LEU A 11 9.76 7.41 -11.60
C LEU A 11 9.32 8.54 -10.65
N PRO A 12 9.49 9.81 -11.04
CA PRO A 12 9.07 10.96 -10.23
C PRO A 12 7.59 10.87 -9.85
N LEU A 13 7.30 11.00 -8.56
CA LEU A 13 5.95 11.04 -8.03
C LEU A 13 5.24 12.32 -8.51
N LYS A 14 4.05 12.20 -9.07
CA LYS A 14 3.26 13.33 -9.60
C LYS A 14 1.98 13.58 -8.80
N ARG A 15 1.33 12.52 -8.36
CA ARG A 15 0.10 12.57 -7.55
C ARG A 15 0.17 11.48 -6.51
N VAL A 16 -0.31 11.79 -5.30
CA VAL A 16 -0.30 10.86 -4.19
C VAL A 16 -1.56 11.02 -3.36
N ILE A 17 -2.08 9.90 -2.87
CA ILE A 17 -3.15 9.88 -1.88
C ILE A 17 -2.50 9.79 -0.51
N MET A 18 -2.90 10.66 0.40
CA MET A 18 -2.45 10.68 1.79
C MET A 18 -3.63 10.78 2.75
N ARG A 19 -3.43 10.36 3.98
CA ARG A 19 -4.41 10.51 5.07
C ARG A 19 -3.73 11.09 6.30
N LEU A 20 -4.39 12.03 6.97
CA LEU A 20 -3.89 12.62 8.21
C LEU A 20 -4.01 11.64 9.38
N PRO A 21 -3.01 11.56 10.26
CA PRO A 21 -2.99 10.64 11.40
C PRO A 21 -3.84 11.09 12.60
N ASP A 22 -4.45 12.27 12.54
CA ASP A 22 -4.92 13.06 13.67
C ASP A 22 -5.84 12.33 14.67
N ARG A 23 -7.17 12.30 14.42
CA ARG A 23 -8.15 11.78 15.39
C ARG A 23 -8.13 10.25 15.47
N VAL A 24 -7.86 9.59 14.37
CA VAL A 24 -7.90 8.13 14.28
C VAL A 24 -6.80 7.51 15.10
N MET A 25 -5.56 8.02 14.97
CA MET A 25 -4.42 7.53 15.75
C MET A 25 -4.46 7.99 17.22
N ALA A 26 -5.04 9.17 17.50
CA ALA A 26 -5.13 9.69 18.85
C ALA A 26 -5.95 8.81 19.81
N GLY A 27 -6.96 8.09 19.28
CA GLY A 27 -7.81 7.16 20.03
C GLY A 27 -7.39 5.70 19.96
N ALA A 28 -6.28 5.38 19.27
CA ALA A 28 -5.86 4.01 19.07
C ALA A 28 -5.43 3.32 20.36
N GLU A 29 -6.02 2.17 20.65
CA GLU A 29 -5.55 1.28 21.72
C GLU A 29 -4.26 0.61 21.27
N ARG A 30 -3.15 0.93 21.95
CA ARG A 30 -1.78 0.52 21.55
C ARG A 30 -1.62 -0.99 21.37
N ASP A 31 -2.17 -1.78 22.30
CA ASP A 31 -2.04 -3.22 22.30
C ASP A 31 -2.83 -3.86 21.14
N VAL A 32 -3.99 -3.29 20.79
CA VAL A 32 -4.85 -3.74 19.68
C VAL A 32 -4.22 -3.44 18.33
N TRP A 33 -3.61 -2.24 18.19
CA TRP A 33 -3.01 -1.79 16.95
C TRP A 33 -1.52 -2.14 16.82
N HIS A 34 -0.93 -2.76 17.87
CA HIS A 34 0.49 -3.10 17.95
C HIS A 34 1.44 -1.90 17.90
N TYR A 35 0.99 -0.74 18.41
CA TYR A 35 1.87 0.41 18.55
C TYR A 35 2.78 0.25 19.78
N GLY A 36 4.06 0.49 19.59
CA GLY A 36 5.03 0.35 20.67
C GLY A 36 4.79 1.33 21.83
N PRO A 37 5.36 1.08 23.01
CA PRO A 37 5.15 1.89 24.21
C PRO A 37 5.60 3.35 24.07
N GLN A 38 6.44 3.65 23.09
CA GLN A 38 6.96 5.00 22.81
C GLN A 38 6.06 5.78 21.82
N PHE A 39 4.95 5.21 21.37
CA PHE A 39 4.05 5.86 20.43
C PHE A 39 3.42 7.12 21.05
N ASP A 40 3.60 8.25 20.37
CA ASP A 40 3.00 9.55 20.70
C ASP A 40 2.21 10.07 19.48
N PRO A 41 0.87 10.13 19.55
CA PRO A 41 0.04 10.60 18.43
C PRO A 41 0.34 12.03 17.98
N ARG A 42 0.73 12.93 18.91
CA ARG A 42 1.07 14.31 18.54
C ARG A 42 2.36 14.36 17.73
N LYS A 43 3.38 13.60 18.17
CA LYS A 43 4.63 13.48 17.42
C LYS A 43 4.40 12.84 16.05
N ALA A 44 3.51 11.84 15.96
CA ALA A 44 3.14 11.25 14.68
C ALA A 44 2.51 12.29 13.74
N SER A 45 1.57 13.11 14.22
CA SER A 45 0.95 14.18 13.44
C SER A 45 1.97 15.25 12.99
N GLU A 46 2.87 15.66 13.87
CA GLU A 46 3.94 16.62 13.55
C GLU A 46 4.88 16.07 12.46
N GLN A 47 5.31 14.81 12.61
CA GLN A 47 6.18 14.16 11.63
C GLN A 47 5.47 13.94 10.28
N HIS A 48 4.20 13.56 10.31
CA HIS A 48 3.40 13.39 9.10
C HIS A 48 3.21 14.72 8.35
N SER A 49 2.99 15.82 9.07
CA SER A 49 2.91 17.17 8.47
C SER A 49 4.21 17.53 7.74
N VAL A 50 5.36 17.29 8.38
CA VAL A 50 6.67 17.53 7.74
C VAL A 50 6.85 16.63 6.51
N PHE A 51 6.43 15.36 6.59
CA PHE A 51 6.48 14.44 5.46
C PHE A 51 5.60 14.92 4.30
N ALA A 52 4.36 15.34 4.57
CA ALA A 52 3.46 15.89 3.56
C ALA A 52 4.03 17.15 2.88
N ASP A 53 4.67 18.03 3.65
CA ASP A 53 5.35 19.20 3.12
C ASP A 53 6.51 18.81 2.18
N LEU A 54 7.27 17.77 2.52
CA LEU A 54 8.36 17.26 1.67
C LEU A 54 7.81 16.67 0.37
N VAL A 55 6.72 15.91 0.45
CA VAL A 55 6.02 15.36 -0.72
C VAL A 55 5.52 16.50 -1.63
N ALA A 56 4.85 17.51 -1.08
CA ALA A 56 4.41 18.67 -1.85
C ALA A 56 5.59 19.44 -2.50
N LYS A 57 6.68 19.64 -1.77
CA LYS A 57 7.90 20.29 -2.29
C LYS A 57 8.59 19.50 -3.40
N SER A 58 8.37 18.19 -3.50
CA SER A 58 8.87 17.38 -4.62
C SER A 58 8.13 17.66 -5.93
N GLY A 59 7.03 18.42 -5.90
CA GLY A 59 6.18 18.74 -7.04
C GLY A 59 5.02 17.78 -7.22
N ALA A 60 4.75 16.88 -6.25
CA ALA A 60 3.62 16.00 -6.29
C ALA A 60 2.35 16.68 -5.76
N ASP A 61 1.23 16.48 -6.46
CA ASP A 61 -0.10 16.88 -5.98
C ASP A 61 -0.60 15.90 -4.93
N ILE A 62 -1.00 16.39 -3.75
CA ILE A 62 -1.56 15.56 -2.69
C ILE A 62 -3.08 15.58 -2.76
N THR A 63 -3.68 14.40 -2.86
CA THR A 63 -5.11 14.17 -2.64
C THR A 63 -5.29 13.60 -1.23
N TRP A 64 -6.07 14.28 -0.40
CA TRP A 64 -6.33 13.85 0.96
C TRP A 64 -7.55 12.93 1.02
N ILE A 65 -7.39 11.74 1.60
CA ILE A 65 -8.52 10.91 2.01
C ILE A 65 -9.29 11.69 3.08
N ARG A 66 -10.61 11.68 2.95
CA ARG A 66 -11.50 12.39 3.87
C ARG A 66 -11.20 12.01 5.33
N ASP A 67 -11.07 13.04 6.15
CA ASP A 67 -10.94 12.87 7.60
C ASP A 67 -12.23 12.28 8.17
N GLY A 68 -12.10 11.28 9.05
CA GLY A 68 -13.21 10.60 9.69
C GLY A 68 -12.80 10.01 11.02
N ASN A 69 -13.76 9.94 11.96
CA ASN A 69 -13.59 9.23 13.22
C ASN A 69 -14.10 7.79 13.08
N ASP A 70 -13.47 7.05 12.14
CA ASP A 70 -13.88 5.70 11.73
C ASP A 70 -13.16 4.57 12.49
N GLY A 71 -12.21 4.92 13.36
CA GLY A 71 -11.43 3.94 14.13
C GLY A 71 -10.34 3.22 13.35
N LEU A 72 -10.07 3.60 12.08
CA LEU A 72 -9.09 2.95 11.22
C LEU A 72 -7.68 3.52 11.43
N SER A 73 -7.07 3.20 12.55
CA SER A 73 -5.83 3.83 13.01
C SER A 73 -4.64 3.65 12.06
N ASP A 74 -4.54 2.53 11.35
CA ASP A 74 -3.46 2.27 10.38
C ASP A 74 -3.75 2.87 8.98
N SER A 75 -4.87 3.52 8.76
CA SER A 75 -5.25 4.04 7.42
C SER A 75 -4.36 5.17 6.88
N ILE A 76 -3.43 5.66 7.70
CA ILE A 76 -2.35 6.54 7.23
C ILE A 76 -1.38 5.84 6.29
N PHE A 77 -1.32 4.50 6.32
CA PHE A 77 -0.52 3.68 5.42
C PHE A 77 -1.28 3.46 4.10
N THR A 78 -1.50 4.55 3.37
CA THR A 78 -2.33 4.61 2.17
C THR A 78 -1.80 3.79 0.99
N HIS A 79 -0.61 3.23 1.08
CA HIS A 79 -0.07 2.36 0.04
C HIS A 79 -0.73 0.98 0.01
N ASP A 80 -1.18 0.48 1.18
CA ASP A 80 -1.60 -0.92 1.31
C ASP A 80 -2.98 -1.25 0.75
N PRO A 81 -4.02 -0.37 0.82
CA PRO A 81 -5.39 -0.75 0.45
C PRO A 81 -5.67 -0.81 -1.06
N SER A 82 -4.74 -0.37 -1.91
CA SER A 82 -4.98 -0.33 -3.36
C SER A 82 -3.71 -0.34 -4.20
N LEU A 83 -3.83 -0.84 -5.44
CA LEU A 83 -2.79 -0.81 -6.46
C LEU A 83 -3.29 -0.03 -7.67
N VAL A 84 -2.55 0.99 -8.12
CA VAL A 84 -2.93 1.81 -9.28
C VAL A 84 -2.13 1.41 -10.51
N THR A 85 -2.85 1.23 -11.63
CA THR A 85 -2.27 0.99 -12.96
C THR A 85 -2.62 2.14 -13.90
N ASP A 86 -2.06 2.16 -15.12
CA ASP A 86 -2.42 3.12 -16.17
C ASP A 86 -3.88 3.00 -16.65
N LYS A 87 -4.61 1.97 -16.22
CA LYS A 87 -5.99 1.70 -16.60
C LYS A 87 -6.98 1.96 -15.48
N GLY A 88 -6.52 2.00 -14.24
CA GLY A 88 -7.35 2.19 -13.06
C GLY A 88 -6.74 1.56 -11.82
N ALA A 89 -7.49 1.57 -10.74
CA ALA A 89 -7.11 1.01 -9.46
C ALA A 89 -7.68 -0.39 -9.24
N VAL A 90 -6.91 -1.25 -8.60
CA VAL A 90 -7.40 -2.50 -8.00
C VAL A 90 -7.51 -2.27 -6.51
N LEU A 91 -8.69 -2.53 -5.95
CA LEU A 91 -8.92 -2.47 -4.52
C LEU A 91 -8.40 -3.75 -3.88
N LEU A 92 -7.47 -3.60 -2.96
CA LEU A 92 -6.85 -4.73 -2.28
C LEU A 92 -7.66 -5.12 -1.04
N ARG A 93 -7.37 -6.27 -0.47
CA ARG A 93 -8.00 -6.72 0.76
C ARG A 93 -6.94 -6.98 1.82
N MET A 94 -7.03 -6.23 2.90
CA MET A 94 -6.04 -6.25 3.96
C MET A 94 -5.97 -7.62 4.65
N GLY A 95 -4.76 -8.07 4.98
CA GLY A 95 -4.53 -9.26 5.79
C GLY A 95 -4.82 -9.04 7.27
N LYS A 96 -4.61 -7.81 7.78
CA LYS A 96 -4.98 -7.41 9.14
C LYS A 96 -6.47 -7.08 9.20
N SER A 97 -7.25 -7.84 9.97
CA SER A 97 -8.71 -7.70 10.03
C SER A 97 -9.19 -6.31 10.43
N LEU A 98 -8.46 -5.61 11.30
CA LEU A 98 -8.75 -4.25 11.74
C LEU A 98 -8.66 -3.21 10.61
N ARG A 99 -8.04 -3.55 9.47
CA ARG A 99 -7.80 -2.66 8.34
C ARG A 99 -8.72 -2.91 7.15
N LEU A 100 -9.64 -3.88 7.24
CA LEU A 100 -10.47 -4.30 6.09
C LEU A 100 -11.27 -3.16 5.47
N ASP A 101 -11.79 -2.25 6.28
CA ASP A 101 -12.65 -1.15 5.83
C ASP A 101 -11.83 0.03 5.23
N GLU A 102 -10.50 0.01 5.34
CA GLU A 102 -9.65 1.04 4.73
C GLU A 102 -9.78 1.09 3.20
N THR A 103 -10.06 -0.05 2.58
CA THR A 103 -10.24 -0.17 1.14
C THR A 103 -11.44 0.65 0.63
N ASP A 104 -12.50 0.77 1.42
CA ASP A 104 -13.69 1.54 1.03
C ASP A 104 -13.41 3.06 1.01
N LEU A 105 -12.50 3.54 1.85
CA LEU A 105 -12.02 4.93 1.80
C LEU A 105 -11.29 5.22 0.49
N HIS A 106 -10.50 4.26 0.02
CA HIS A 106 -9.79 4.37 -1.26
C HIS A 106 -10.76 4.34 -2.43
N GLU A 107 -11.77 3.47 -2.42
CA GLU A 107 -12.81 3.41 -3.46
C GLU A 107 -13.56 4.74 -3.59
N GLU A 108 -13.97 5.34 -2.45
CA GLU A 108 -14.62 6.65 -2.45
C GLU A 108 -13.71 7.73 -3.04
N THR A 109 -12.44 7.76 -2.62
CA THR A 109 -11.44 8.70 -3.12
C THR A 109 -11.21 8.54 -4.62
N TYR A 110 -11.08 7.31 -5.13
CA TYR A 110 -10.93 7.06 -6.57
C TYR A 110 -12.15 7.48 -7.38
N ARG A 111 -13.35 7.28 -6.85
CA ARG A 111 -14.59 7.76 -7.47
C ARG A 111 -14.59 9.28 -7.60
N GLU A 112 -14.19 10.01 -6.55
CA GLU A 112 -14.07 11.47 -6.56
C GLU A 112 -12.99 11.96 -7.56
N MET A 113 -11.90 11.21 -7.69
CA MET A 113 -10.81 11.49 -8.62
C MET A 113 -11.10 11.05 -10.06
N ASN A 114 -12.23 10.41 -10.34
CA ASN A 114 -12.56 9.79 -11.63
C ASN A 114 -11.51 8.75 -12.07
N VAL A 115 -10.93 8.00 -11.14
CA VAL A 115 -10.07 6.86 -11.41
C VAL A 115 -10.94 5.59 -11.45
N PRO A 116 -10.97 4.86 -12.58
CA PRO A 116 -11.75 3.63 -12.67
C PRO A 116 -11.28 2.56 -11.68
N VAL A 117 -12.20 1.85 -11.05
CA VAL A 117 -11.92 0.64 -10.29
C VAL A 117 -12.02 -0.55 -11.22
N LEU A 118 -10.92 -1.28 -11.39
CA LEU A 118 -10.78 -2.44 -12.29
C LEU A 118 -11.29 -3.73 -11.67
N GLY A 119 -11.23 -3.82 -10.36
CA GLY A 119 -11.66 -4.97 -9.58
C GLY A 119 -11.30 -4.83 -8.10
N ARG A 120 -11.76 -5.80 -7.31
CA ARG A 120 -11.54 -5.90 -5.87
C ARG A 120 -11.06 -7.30 -5.52
N ILE A 121 -10.14 -7.42 -4.57
CA ILE A 121 -9.76 -8.71 -3.99
C ILE A 121 -10.81 -9.10 -2.96
N GLU A 122 -11.40 -10.27 -3.14
CA GLU A 122 -12.46 -10.82 -2.30
C GLU A 122 -11.96 -11.95 -1.39
N ALA A 123 -12.66 -12.18 -0.28
CA ALA A 123 -12.36 -13.31 0.59
C ALA A 123 -12.41 -14.65 -0.18
N PRO A 124 -11.52 -15.63 0.11
CA PRO A 124 -10.51 -15.63 1.17
C PRO A 124 -9.18 -14.94 0.78
N GLY A 125 -9.08 -14.32 -0.39
CA GLY A 125 -7.89 -13.63 -0.86
C GLY A 125 -7.54 -12.44 0.02
N THR A 126 -6.24 -12.24 0.25
CA THR A 126 -5.66 -11.04 0.88
C THR A 126 -4.46 -10.57 0.08
N VAL A 127 -4.33 -9.26 -0.08
CA VAL A 127 -3.15 -8.59 -0.66
C VAL A 127 -3.01 -7.24 0.03
N GLU A 128 -1.82 -6.92 0.48
CA GLU A 128 -1.45 -5.58 0.93
C GLU A 128 -0.42 -4.96 -0.03
N GLY A 129 -0.55 -3.66 -0.30
CA GLY A 129 0.30 -2.96 -1.28
C GLY A 129 1.79 -2.99 -0.94
N GLY A 130 2.14 -3.10 0.34
CA GLY A 130 3.52 -3.29 0.79
C GLY A 130 4.19 -4.57 0.27
N ASP A 131 3.41 -5.55 -0.18
CA ASP A 131 3.89 -6.77 -0.84
C ASP A 131 3.98 -6.64 -2.36
N CYS A 132 3.55 -5.52 -2.94
CA CYS A 132 3.48 -5.30 -4.39
C CYS A 132 4.62 -4.40 -4.86
N VAL A 133 5.53 -4.92 -5.67
CA VAL A 133 6.69 -4.19 -6.21
C VAL A 133 6.69 -4.26 -7.74
N TRP A 134 6.60 -3.11 -8.39
CA TRP A 134 6.78 -3.02 -9.83
C TRP A 134 8.25 -3.26 -10.19
N VAL A 135 8.53 -4.36 -10.88
CA VAL A 135 9.85 -4.69 -11.42
C VAL A 135 10.11 -3.85 -12.68
N ASP A 136 9.09 -3.75 -13.51
CA ASP A 136 8.99 -2.86 -14.66
C ASP A 136 7.52 -2.49 -14.91
N SER A 137 7.22 -1.73 -15.95
CA SER A 137 5.86 -1.28 -16.26
C SER A 137 4.87 -2.39 -16.63
N LYS A 138 5.32 -3.63 -16.79
CA LYS A 138 4.51 -4.80 -17.17
C LYS A 138 4.69 -5.99 -16.25
N THR A 139 5.50 -5.87 -15.21
CA THR A 139 5.83 -6.97 -14.30
C THR A 139 5.68 -6.51 -12.86
N LEU A 140 4.75 -7.12 -12.14
CA LEU A 140 4.50 -6.91 -10.73
C LEU A 140 4.99 -8.13 -9.93
N ALA A 141 5.97 -7.94 -9.06
CA ALA A 141 6.34 -8.92 -8.05
C ALA A 141 5.42 -8.78 -6.83
N VAL A 142 4.93 -9.91 -6.31
CA VAL A 142 4.03 -9.94 -5.14
C VAL A 142 4.55 -10.93 -4.10
N GLY A 143 4.89 -10.42 -2.94
CA GLY A 143 5.34 -11.22 -1.80
C GLY A 143 4.18 -11.98 -1.16
N ARG A 144 4.30 -13.32 -1.07
CA ARG A 144 3.37 -14.16 -0.30
C ARG A 144 3.90 -14.33 1.12
N GLY A 145 3.13 -13.87 2.09
CA GLY A 145 3.52 -13.86 3.50
C GLY A 145 2.32 -13.85 4.43
N VAL A 146 2.47 -13.22 5.59
CA VAL A 146 1.41 -13.13 6.61
C VAL A 146 0.22 -12.29 6.13
N ARG A 147 0.48 -11.25 5.32
CA ARG A 147 -0.54 -10.29 4.89
C ARG A 147 -1.11 -10.58 3.51
N THR A 148 -0.34 -11.23 2.65
CA THR A 148 -0.74 -11.57 1.28
C THR A 148 -0.72 -13.08 1.11
N ASN A 149 -1.84 -13.66 0.65
CA ASN A 149 -1.97 -15.08 0.44
C ASN A 149 -2.08 -15.46 -1.05
N GLN A 150 -1.98 -16.77 -1.35
CA GLN A 150 -2.03 -17.28 -2.72
C GLN A 150 -3.35 -16.92 -3.42
N SER A 151 -4.48 -17.02 -2.72
CA SER A 151 -5.79 -16.68 -3.30
C SER A 151 -5.85 -15.21 -3.73
N GLY A 152 -5.27 -14.30 -2.95
CA GLY A 152 -5.17 -12.89 -3.31
C GLY A 152 -4.30 -12.66 -4.54
N ILE A 153 -3.15 -13.32 -4.62
CA ILE A 153 -2.23 -13.27 -5.78
C ILE A 153 -2.95 -13.78 -7.04
N ASP A 154 -3.70 -14.88 -6.95
CA ASP A 154 -4.40 -15.45 -8.10
C ASP A 154 -5.53 -14.52 -8.60
N GLN A 155 -6.27 -13.87 -7.69
CA GLN A 155 -7.26 -12.87 -8.04
C GLN A 155 -6.62 -11.63 -8.67
N LEU A 156 -5.52 -11.14 -8.08
CA LEU A 156 -4.77 -10.00 -8.63
C LEU A 156 -4.27 -10.30 -10.04
N ARG A 157 -3.76 -11.51 -10.27
CA ARG A 157 -3.34 -12.00 -11.58
C ARG A 157 -4.50 -12.00 -12.58
N ALA A 158 -5.65 -12.52 -12.19
CA ALA A 158 -6.83 -12.54 -13.05
C ALA A 158 -7.30 -11.13 -13.48
N ILE A 159 -7.10 -10.13 -12.64
CA ILE A 159 -7.43 -8.72 -12.95
C ILE A 159 -6.36 -8.09 -13.86
N LEU A 160 -5.07 -8.37 -13.63
CA LEU A 160 -3.96 -7.66 -14.28
C LEU A 160 -3.47 -8.30 -15.58
N GLU A 161 -3.50 -9.63 -15.71
CA GLU A 161 -3.05 -10.31 -16.95
C GLU A 161 -3.80 -9.86 -18.22
N PRO A 162 -5.12 -9.62 -18.20
CA PRO A 162 -5.82 -9.07 -19.36
C PRO A 162 -5.34 -7.68 -19.80
N LEU A 163 -4.64 -6.97 -18.92
CA LEU A 163 -4.02 -5.66 -19.19
C LEU A 163 -2.57 -5.79 -19.71
N GLY A 164 -2.08 -7.02 -19.89
CA GLY A 164 -0.71 -7.30 -20.30
C GLY A 164 0.31 -7.14 -19.17
N ILE A 165 -0.11 -7.27 -17.92
CA ILE A 165 0.75 -7.17 -16.73
C ILE A 165 0.95 -8.58 -16.15
N ALA A 166 2.20 -9.03 -16.10
CA ALA A 166 2.59 -10.27 -15.46
C ALA A 166 2.63 -10.12 -13.93
N VAL A 167 2.08 -11.09 -13.20
CA VAL A 167 2.13 -11.12 -11.72
C VAL A 167 2.98 -12.30 -11.25
N LEU A 168 4.12 -11.99 -10.64
CA LEU A 168 5.10 -12.94 -10.13
C LEU A 168 4.98 -13.05 -8.61
N GLY A 169 4.48 -14.19 -8.12
CA GLY A 169 4.46 -14.47 -6.67
C GLY A 169 5.82 -14.99 -6.18
N CYS A 170 6.28 -14.51 -5.04
CA CYS A 170 7.47 -15.02 -4.35
C CYS A 170 7.17 -15.21 -2.86
N ASP A 171 7.77 -16.23 -2.24
CA ASP A 171 7.54 -16.53 -0.83
C ASP A 171 8.42 -15.66 0.07
N LEU A 172 7.80 -14.92 0.97
CA LEU A 172 8.52 -14.16 1.98
C LEU A 172 8.87 -15.08 3.16
N PRO A 173 10.07 -14.93 3.75
CA PRO A 173 10.42 -15.65 4.95
C PRO A 173 9.56 -15.20 6.14
N LEU A 174 9.19 -16.13 7.01
CA LEU A 174 8.59 -15.78 8.30
C LEU A 174 9.71 -15.32 9.25
N TRP A 175 9.87 -14.00 9.37
CA TRP A 175 10.90 -13.40 10.19
C TRP A 175 10.32 -12.89 11.52
N GLN A 176 10.86 -13.36 12.65
CA GLN A 176 10.42 -13.01 14.01
C GLN A 176 8.94 -13.34 14.32
N GLY A 177 8.31 -14.25 13.58
CA GLY A 177 6.94 -14.71 13.81
C GLY A 177 5.89 -13.94 13.03
N GLU A 178 4.63 -14.35 13.14
CA GLU A 178 3.50 -13.80 12.40
C GLU A 178 3.13 -12.35 12.78
N GLU A 179 3.48 -11.95 14.01
CA GLU A 179 3.22 -10.59 14.50
C GLU A 179 4.21 -9.56 13.94
N ALA A 180 5.42 -10.01 13.57
CA ALA A 180 6.42 -9.18 12.93
C ALA A 180 6.20 -9.18 11.42
N CYS A 181 5.25 -8.39 10.95
CA CYS A 181 4.93 -8.28 9.52
C CYS A 181 6.16 -7.88 8.71
N LEU A 182 6.53 -8.71 7.73
CA LEU A 182 7.54 -8.42 6.74
C LEU A 182 6.85 -8.31 5.37
N HIS A 183 6.90 -7.13 4.77
CA HIS A 183 6.45 -6.92 3.39
C HIS A 183 7.61 -7.05 2.41
N LEU A 184 7.32 -7.36 1.14
CA LEU A 184 8.32 -7.39 0.08
C LEU A 184 9.07 -6.04 -0.02
N MET A 185 8.37 -4.93 0.12
CA MET A 185 8.97 -3.58 0.13
C MET A 185 9.88 -3.30 1.32
N SER A 186 9.85 -4.12 2.38
CA SER A 186 10.79 -4.02 3.49
C SER A 186 12.19 -4.54 3.13
N ILE A 187 12.30 -5.36 2.09
CA ILE A 187 13.54 -6.05 1.71
C ILE A 187 14.05 -5.70 0.33
N ILE A 188 13.23 -5.04 -0.50
CA ILE A 188 13.62 -4.53 -1.82
C ILE A 188 13.05 -3.14 -2.06
N SER A 189 13.87 -2.22 -2.53
CA SER A 189 13.51 -0.86 -2.95
C SER A 189 14.12 -0.57 -4.32
N PRO A 190 13.37 -0.64 -5.42
CA PRO A 190 13.85 -0.21 -6.74
C PRO A 190 14.15 1.30 -6.72
N LEU A 191 15.33 1.66 -7.22
CA LEU A 191 15.85 3.05 -7.25
C LEU A 191 15.94 3.59 -8.68
N ALA A 192 16.08 2.70 -9.66
CA ALA A 192 16.11 2.99 -11.09
C ALA A 192 15.72 1.71 -11.87
N GLU A 193 15.68 1.78 -13.19
CA GLU A 193 15.33 0.63 -14.05
C GLU A 193 16.28 -0.56 -13.88
N ASP A 194 17.54 -0.29 -13.53
CA ASP A 194 18.62 -1.27 -13.39
C ASP A 194 19.26 -1.30 -12.00
N LEU A 195 18.66 -0.64 -11.02
CA LEU A 195 19.21 -0.50 -9.66
C LEU A 195 18.15 -0.71 -8.59
N ALA A 196 18.43 -1.58 -7.63
CA ALA A 196 17.63 -1.76 -6.44
C ALA A 196 18.49 -1.88 -5.19
N LEU A 197 18.02 -1.32 -4.08
CA LEU A 197 18.54 -1.59 -2.75
C LEU A 197 17.84 -2.84 -2.22
N VAL A 198 18.62 -3.82 -1.73
CA VAL A 198 18.08 -5.10 -1.25
C VAL A 198 18.69 -5.50 0.10
N HIS A 199 17.90 -6.16 0.93
CA HIS A 199 18.36 -6.83 2.13
C HIS A 199 18.56 -8.33 1.84
N LEU A 200 19.74 -8.69 1.32
CA LEU A 200 20.03 -10.05 0.83
C LEU A 200 19.66 -11.19 1.77
N PRO A 201 19.85 -11.10 3.12
CA PRO A 201 19.56 -12.22 4.01
C PRO A 201 18.09 -12.68 4.03
N LEU A 202 17.16 -11.82 3.64
CA LEU A 202 15.73 -12.10 3.62
C LEU A 202 15.11 -12.07 2.20
N LEU A 203 15.93 -11.85 1.18
CA LEU A 203 15.44 -11.83 -0.21
C LEU A 203 15.03 -13.24 -0.62
N PRO A 204 13.78 -13.46 -1.15
CA PRO A 204 13.28 -14.76 -1.59
C PRO A 204 14.01 -15.31 -2.82
#